data_254ebf65ee211e99d9ade8e601f8e138
#
_entry.id   254ebf65ee211e99d9ade8e601f8e138
#
_cell.length_a   1.000
_cell.length_b   1.000
_cell.length_c   1.000
_cell.angle_alpha   90.00
_cell.angle_beta   90.00
_cell.angle_gamma   90.00
#
_symmetry.space_group_name_H-M   'P 1'
#
loop_
_entity.id
_entity.type
_entity.pdbx_description
1 polymer ?
#
loop_
_entity_poly.entity_id
_entity_poly.type
_entity_poly.pdbx_seq_one_letter_code
_entity_poly.pdbx_strand_id
1 'polypeptide(L)'
;DSKNLNDIKIRQIAPILEEKIPHKALLLSPRKYNEVVGVGKSHNAVSVKVALHNQAIFLLLQSGAKPDKIVIDAFTSEKNYQKYLKNECNRFDFPITLEEKAEGKYLAVAVSSIIARNLFLENLDKLSQEVGYTLPSGAGAKSDQVATKLLQAYRDQALQATANFHVPITKKRYQR
;
A
#
# COMPACT_ATOMS: atom_id res chain seq x y z
N ASP A 1 -17.25 1.51 -3.44
CA ASP A 1 -16.09 1.11 -4.24
C ASP A 1 -15.16 2.30 -4.38
N SER A 2 -13.98 2.23 -3.76
CA SER A 2 -12.98 3.32 -3.76
C SER A 2 -12.50 3.68 -5.17
N LYS A 3 -12.60 2.77 -6.13
CA LYS A 3 -12.26 3.00 -7.54
C LYS A 3 -13.26 3.91 -8.26
N ASN A 4 -14.49 4.01 -7.75
CA ASN A 4 -15.53 4.89 -8.27
C ASN A 4 -15.56 6.26 -7.60
N LEU A 5 -14.80 6.45 -6.52
CA LEU A 5 -14.64 7.73 -5.84
C LEU A 5 -13.41 8.45 -6.37
N ASN A 6 -13.56 9.76 -6.64
CA ASN A 6 -12.39 10.59 -6.95
C ASN A 6 -11.62 10.94 -5.66
N ASP A 7 -10.35 11.32 -5.81
CA ASP A 7 -9.46 11.62 -4.67
C ASP A 7 -10.00 12.73 -3.77
N ILE A 8 -10.77 13.69 -4.31
CA ILE A 8 -11.41 14.78 -3.53
C ILE A 8 -12.43 14.20 -2.54
N LYS A 9 -13.31 13.31 -3.00
CA LYS A 9 -14.30 12.66 -2.14
C LYS A 9 -13.66 11.75 -1.11
N ILE A 10 -12.59 11.03 -1.50
CA ILE A 10 -11.82 10.20 -0.57
C ILE A 10 -11.27 11.03 0.58
N ARG A 11 -10.64 12.16 0.29
CA ARG A 11 -10.10 13.09 1.31
C ARG A 11 -11.17 13.69 2.21
N GLN A 12 -12.41 13.84 1.72
CA GLN A 12 -13.53 14.34 2.52
C GLN A 12 -14.10 13.26 3.45
N ILE A 13 -14.19 12.02 2.98
CA ILE A 13 -14.86 10.92 3.68
C ILE A 13 -13.92 10.20 4.65
N ALA A 14 -12.66 10.00 4.28
CA ALA A 14 -11.73 9.19 5.07
C ALA A 14 -11.55 9.69 6.52
N PRO A 15 -11.37 10.98 6.82
CA PRO A 15 -11.25 11.45 8.20
C PRO A 15 -12.47 11.12 9.06
N ILE A 16 -13.68 11.16 8.48
CA ILE A 16 -14.93 10.81 9.18
C ILE A 16 -14.96 9.31 9.50
N LEU A 17 -14.48 8.47 8.57
CA LEU A 17 -14.40 7.02 8.79
C LEU A 17 -13.34 6.67 9.83
N GLU A 18 -12.18 7.32 9.77
CA GLU A 18 -11.07 7.12 10.71
C GLU A 18 -11.48 7.46 12.15
N GLU A 19 -12.25 8.53 12.34
CA GLU A 19 -12.78 8.92 13.66
C GLU A 19 -13.78 7.89 14.22
N LYS A 20 -14.64 7.33 13.35
CA LYS A 20 -15.79 6.51 13.80
C LYS A 20 -15.53 5.01 13.79
N ILE A 21 -14.56 4.54 13.03
CA ILE A 21 -14.37 3.10 12.80
C ILE A 21 -13.01 2.68 13.32
N PRO A 22 -12.95 1.73 14.26
CA PRO A 22 -11.69 1.14 14.69
C PRO A 22 -10.92 0.58 13.51
N HIS A 23 -9.69 1.03 13.32
CA HIS A 23 -8.85 0.62 12.21
C HIS A 23 -7.37 0.58 12.61
N LYS A 24 -6.56 -0.09 11.80
CA LYS A 24 -5.10 -0.03 11.83
C LYS A 24 -4.60 0.21 10.42
N ALA A 25 -3.83 1.27 10.25
CA ALA A 25 -3.21 1.62 8.99
C ALA A 25 -1.69 1.50 9.08
N LEU A 26 -1.08 0.89 8.07
CA LEU A 26 0.37 0.74 7.95
C LEU A 26 0.83 1.44 6.68
N LEU A 27 1.87 2.25 6.81
CA LEU A 27 2.51 2.93 5.70
C LEU A 27 3.90 2.36 5.48
N LEU A 28 4.15 1.82 4.30
CA LEU A 28 5.47 1.43 3.85
C LEU A 28 6.01 2.50 2.89
N SER A 29 7.00 3.27 3.34
CA SER A 29 7.62 4.29 2.50
C SER A 29 8.30 3.68 1.27
N PRO A 30 8.45 4.43 0.14
CA PRO A 30 9.16 3.94 -1.04
C PRO A 30 10.60 3.52 -0.71
N ARG A 31 11.30 4.27 0.12
CA ARG A 31 12.66 3.93 0.60
C ARG A 31 12.67 2.56 1.27
N LYS A 32 11.77 2.35 2.26
CA LYS A 32 11.71 1.07 2.98
C LYS A 32 11.27 -0.08 2.07
N TYR A 33 10.34 0.18 1.16
CA TYR A 33 9.97 -0.80 0.13
C TYR A 33 11.19 -1.23 -0.69
N ASN A 34 12.00 -0.28 -1.18
CA ASN A 34 13.18 -0.56 -1.98
C ASN A 34 14.29 -1.28 -1.19
N GLU A 35 14.36 -1.10 0.13
CA GLU A 35 15.28 -1.85 0.99
C GLU A 35 14.90 -3.33 1.11
N VAL A 36 13.62 -3.65 1.23
CA VAL A 36 13.15 -4.98 1.60
C VAL A 36 12.60 -5.80 0.44
N VAL A 37 12.25 -5.17 -0.70
CA VAL A 37 11.62 -5.84 -1.84
C VAL A 37 12.56 -5.92 -3.03
N GLY A 38 12.82 -7.12 -3.55
CA GLY A 38 13.63 -7.33 -4.73
C GLY A 38 14.38 -8.65 -4.79
N VAL A 39 15.18 -8.81 -5.84
CA VAL A 39 16.07 -9.97 -5.98
C VAL A 39 17.12 -9.91 -4.87
N GLY A 40 17.28 -11.00 -4.12
CA GLY A 40 18.19 -11.07 -2.98
C GLY A 40 17.73 -10.29 -1.73
N LYS A 41 16.52 -9.74 -1.73
CA LYS A 41 15.91 -9.07 -0.58
C LYS A 41 15.02 -10.03 0.21
N SER A 42 14.59 -9.59 1.40
CA SER A 42 13.72 -10.38 2.29
C SER A 42 12.32 -10.65 1.73
N HIS A 43 11.84 -9.78 0.85
CA HIS A 43 10.51 -9.86 0.26
C HIS A 43 10.52 -9.71 -1.27
N ASN A 44 9.46 -10.23 -1.89
CA ASN A 44 9.01 -9.83 -3.22
C ASN A 44 7.74 -8.98 -3.10
N ALA A 45 7.22 -8.47 -4.23
CA ALA A 45 6.05 -7.60 -4.26
C ALA A 45 4.77 -8.24 -3.69
N VAL A 46 4.66 -9.57 -3.67
CA VAL A 46 3.51 -10.29 -3.09
C VAL A 46 3.74 -10.53 -1.59
N SER A 47 4.91 -11.06 -1.21
CA SER A 47 5.18 -11.39 0.19
C SER A 47 5.18 -10.18 1.10
N VAL A 48 5.62 -9.00 0.64
CA VAL A 48 5.53 -7.76 1.44
C VAL A 48 4.07 -7.36 1.70
N LYS A 49 3.17 -7.58 0.74
CA LYS A 49 1.74 -7.33 0.95
C LYS A 49 1.16 -8.30 1.97
N VAL A 50 1.54 -9.58 1.91
CA VAL A 50 1.12 -10.58 2.92
C VAL A 50 1.58 -10.16 4.31
N ALA A 51 2.84 -9.76 4.47
CA ALA A 51 3.39 -9.28 5.74
C ALA A 51 2.61 -8.08 6.29
N LEU A 52 2.31 -7.08 5.45
CA LEU A 52 1.57 -5.88 5.86
C LEU A 52 0.13 -6.20 6.26
N HIS A 53 -0.58 -7.04 5.49
CA HIS A 53 -1.94 -7.47 5.86
C HIS A 53 -1.94 -8.23 7.17
N ASN A 54 -1.02 -9.19 7.33
CA ASN A 54 -0.89 -9.96 8.56
C ASN A 54 -0.63 -9.04 9.78
N GLN A 55 0.28 -8.10 9.66
CA GLN A 55 0.60 -7.15 10.72
C GLN A 55 -0.59 -6.24 11.07
N ALA A 56 -1.30 -5.71 10.08
CA ALA A 56 -2.46 -4.86 10.31
C ALA A 56 -3.59 -5.62 11.04
N ILE A 57 -3.88 -6.84 10.61
CA ILE A 57 -4.88 -7.72 11.25
C ILE A 57 -4.46 -8.04 12.69
N PHE A 58 -3.21 -8.45 12.88
CA PHE A 58 -2.66 -8.76 14.20
C PHE A 58 -2.82 -7.58 15.18
N LEU A 59 -2.43 -6.39 14.77
CA LEU A 59 -2.56 -5.17 15.58
C LEU A 59 -4.02 -4.82 15.89
N LEU A 60 -4.92 -5.03 14.95
CA LEU A 60 -6.34 -4.78 15.16
C LEU A 60 -6.93 -5.77 16.16
N LEU A 61 -6.61 -7.04 16.05
CA LEU A 61 -7.02 -8.09 17.01
C LEU A 61 -6.43 -7.82 18.41
N GLN A 62 -5.16 -7.44 18.50
CA GLN A 62 -4.53 -7.04 19.76
C GLN A 62 -5.20 -5.82 20.41
N SER A 63 -5.76 -4.91 19.64
CA SER A 63 -6.52 -3.78 20.17
C SER A 63 -7.91 -4.12 20.67
N GLY A 64 -8.27 -5.42 20.69
CA GLY A 64 -9.53 -5.92 21.22
C GLY A 64 -10.65 -6.10 20.19
N ALA A 65 -10.35 -5.98 18.90
CA ALA A 65 -11.34 -6.26 17.85
C ALA A 65 -11.77 -7.75 17.90
N LYS A 66 -13.06 -7.98 17.81
CA LYS A 66 -13.69 -9.31 17.80
C LYS A 66 -14.49 -9.47 16.49
N PRO A 67 -13.83 -9.77 15.37
CA PRO A 67 -14.52 -9.90 14.09
C PRO A 67 -15.26 -11.23 14.01
N ASP A 68 -16.40 -11.23 13.33
CA ASP A 68 -17.08 -12.48 12.92
C ASP A 68 -16.39 -13.10 11.69
N LYS A 69 -15.73 -12.28 10.87
CA LYS A 69 -15.02 -12.70 9.67
C LYS A 69 -13.87 -11.74 9.34
N ILE A 70 -12.73 -12.29 8.87
CA ILE A 70 -11.62 -11.52 8.30
C ILE A 70 -11.59 -11.74 6.79
N VAL A 71 -11.72 -10.66 6.03
CA VAL A 71 -11.73 -10.68 4.56
C VAL A 71 -10.65 -9.79 4.00
N ILE A 72 -9.91 -10.30 3.03
CA ILE A 72 -8.91 -9.56 2.26
C ILE A 72 -9.32 -9.58 0.79
N ASP A 73 -9.31 -8.42 0.13
CA ASP A 73 -9.45 -8.36 -1.34
C ASP A 73 -8.27 -9.08 -1.99
N ALA A 74 -8.57 -10.14 -2.76
CA ALA A 74 -7.58 -11.09 -3.23
C ALA A 74 -6.59 -10.44 -4.21
N PHE A 75 -5.33 -10.38 -3.85
CA PHE A 75 -4.22 -9.92 -4.68
C PHE A 75 -3.26 -11.05 -5.09
N THR A 76 -3.51 -12.26 -4.61
CA THR A 76 -2.78 -13.50 -4.92
C THR A 76 -3.66 -14.70 -4.61
N SER A 77 -3.26 -15.90 -5.04
CA SER A 77 -3.97 -17.13 -4.70
C SER A 77 -3.83 -17.47 -3.21
N GLU A 78 -4.80 -18.18 -2.65
CA GLU A 78 -4.77 -18.64 -1.26
C GLU A 78 -3.51 -19.47 -0.96
N LYS A 79 -3.16 -20.40 -1.84
CA LYS A 79 -1.93 -21.22 -1.74
C LYS A 79 -0.69 -20.35 -1.60
N ASN A 80 -0.60 -19.29 -2.39
CA ASN A 80 0.55 -18.39 -2.37
C ASN A 80 0.54 -17.48 -1.13
N TYR A 81 -0.63 -17.03 -0.71
CA TYR A 81 -0.81 -16.27 0.54
C TYR A 81 -0.33 -17.10 1.74
N GLN A 82 -0.81 -18.34 1.89
CA GLN A 82 -0.43 -19.25 2.98
C GLN A 82 1.07 -19.58 2.97
N LYS A 83 1.66 -19.73 1.77
CA LYS A 83 3.11 -19.93 1.65
C LYS A 83 3.91 -18.81 2.29
N TYR A 84 3.55 -17.55 2.02
CA TYR A 84 4.26 -16.40 2.58
C TYR A 84 3.91 -16.14 4.04
N LEU A 85 2.67 -16.40 4.44
CA LEU A 85 2.22 -16.25 5.83
C LEU A 85 3.04 -17.12 6.80
N LYS A 86 3.54 -18.27 6.36
CA LYS A 86 4.39 -19.15 7.18
C LYS A 86 5.67 -18.48 7.68
N ASN A 87 6.15 -17.46 6.98
CA ASN A 87 7.37 -16.74 7.32
C ASN A 87 7.13 -15.58 8.31
N GLU A 88 5.86 -15.27 8.61
CA GLU A 88 5.52 -14.17 9.50
C GLU A 88 5.59 -14.61 10.97
N CYS A 89 6.17 -13.74 11.82
CA CYS A 89 6.34 -14.01 13.24
C CYS A 89 5.04 -13.81 14.03
N ASN A 90 4.25 -12.80 13.67
CA ASN A 90 3.00 -12.48 14.35
C ASN A 90 1.89 -13.40 13.85
N ARG A 91 1.40 -14.24 14.73
CA ARG A 91 0.36 -15.22 14.40
C ARG A 91 -0.91 -14.94 15.19
N PHE A 92 -2.03 -15.29 14.61
CA PHE A 92 -3.34 -15.28 15.26
C PHE A 92 -4.14 -16.49 14.74
N ASP A 93 -4.97 -17.02 15.62
CA ASP A 93 -5.81 -18.19 15.31
C ASP A 93 -7.20 -17.73 14.87
N PHE A 94 -7.27 -17.15 13.68
CA PHE A 94 -8.53 -16.75 13.05
C PHE A 94 -8.43 -16.97 11.54
N PRO A 95 -9.42 -17.63 10.91
CA PRO A 95 -9.39 -17.91 9.48
C PRO A 95 -9.50 -16.62 8.66
N ILE A 96 -8.67 -16.51 7.60
CA ILE A 96 -8.71 -15.41 6.65
C ILE A 96 -9.42 -15.90 5.38
N THR A 97 -10.32 -15.09 4.85
CA THR A 97 -10.94 -15.28 3.54
C THR A 97 -10.30 -14.35 2.52
N LEU A 98 -9.72 -14.90 1.47
CA LEU A 98 -9.30 -14.15 0.28
C LEU A 98 -10.43 -14.18 -0.73
N GLU A 99 -10.95 -13.02 -1.12
CA GLU A 99 -12.08 -12.94 -2.04
C GLU A 99 -11.88 -11.85 -3.08
N GLU A 100 -12.09 -12.19 -4.35
CA GLU A 100 -11.97 -11.23 -5.45
C GLU A 100 -13.11 -10.19 -5.40
N LYS A 101 -12.74 -8.92 -5.65
CA LYS A 101 -13.66 -7.77 -5.62
C LYS A 101 -14.40 -7.65 -4.28
N ALA A 102 -13.72 -7.97 -3.18
CA ALA A 102 -14.28 -7.97 -1.84
C ALA A 102 -14.79 -6.58 -1.42
N GLU A 103 -14.20 -5.50 -1.93
CA GLU A 103 -14.66 -4.13 -1.69
C GLU A 103 -16.11 -3.86 -2.15
N GLY A 104 -16.59 -4.59 -3.16
CA GLY A 104 -17.98 -4.51 -3.62
C GLY A 104 -18.97 -5.35 -2.81
N LYS A 105 -18.48 -6.27 -1.97
CA LYS A 105 -19.29 -7.23 -1.21
C LYS A 105 -19.30 -6.96 0.30
N TYR A 106 -18.21 -6.41 0.83
CA TYR A 106 -18.02 -6.18 2.25
C TYR A 106 -17.75 -4.71 2.56
N LEU A 107 -18.62 -4.10 3.33
CA LEU A 107 -18.49 -2.69 3.71
C LEU A 107 -17.17 -2.40 4.42
N ALA A 108 -16.71 -3.28 5.31
CA ALA A 108 -15.45 -3.11 6.01
C ALA A 108 -14.24 -3.07 5.05
N VAL A 109 -14.27 -3.85 3.95
CA VAL A 109 -13.22 -3.83 2.92
C VAL A 109 -13.27 -2.53 2.13
N ALA A 110 -14.47 -2.04 1.79
CA ALA A 110 -14.63 -0.75 1.12
C ALA A 110 -14.13 0.42 2.00
N VAL A 111 -14.44 0.41 3.29
CA VAL A 111 -13.95 1.40 4.26
C VAL A 111 -12.43 1.37 4.37
N SER A 112 -11.83 0.20 4.54
CA SER A 112 -10.37 0.07 4.63
C SER A 112 -9.67 0.55 3.35
N SER A 113 -10.27 0.33 2.19
CA SER A 113 -9.79 0.81 0.89
C SER A 113 -9.79 2.35 0.79
N ILE A 114 -10.82 3.00 1.33
CA ILE A 114 -10.91 4.48 1.37
C ILE A 114 -9.85 5.06 2.32
N ILE A 115 -9.72 4.51 3.52
CA ILE A 115 -8.71 4.94 4.51
C ILE A 115 -7.30 4.75 3.95
N ALA A 116 -7.01 3.59 3.36
CA ALA A 116 -5.71 3.30 2.76
C ALA A 116 -5.38 4.27 1.60
N ARG A 117 -6.37 4.59 0.75
CA ARG A 117 -6.19 5.55 -0.34
C ARG A 117 -5.91 6.95 0.18
N ASN A 118 -6.61 7.40 1.22
CA ASN A 118 -6.36 8.69 1.85
C ASN A 118 -4.94 8.77 2.42
N LEU A 119 -4.52 7.78 3.20
CA LEU A 119 -3.17 7.71 3.75
C LEU A 119 -2.09 7.74 2.66
N PHE A 120 -2.32 7.05 1.55
CA PHE A 120 -1.43 7.11 0.38
C PHE A 120 -1.35 8.52 -0.19
N LEU A 121 -2.49 9.22 -0.37
CA LEU A 121 -2.53 10.57 -0.92
C LEU A 121 -1.83 11.58 0.00
N GLU A 122 -2.06 11.50 1.31
CA GLU A 122 -1.39 12.35 2.31
C GLU A 122 0.13 12.15 2.29
N ASN A 123 0.58 10.89 2.22
CA ASN A 123 2.00 10.60 2.11
C ASN A 123 2.60 11.12 0.79
N LEU A 124 1.85 11.01 -0.30
CA LEU A 124 2.27 11.54 -1.60
C LEU A 124 2.42 13.06 -1.59
N ASP A 125 1.49 13.78 -0.92
CA ASP A 125 1.58 15.23 -0.73
C ASP A 125 2.82 15.60 0.10
N LYS A 126 3.08 14.88 1.18
CA LYS A 126 4.27 15.08 2.01
C LYS A 126 5.56 14.88 1.21
N LEU A 127 5.66 13.77 0.48
CA LEU A 127 6.81 13.52 -0.39
C LEU A 127 6.94 14.58 -1.49
N SER A 128 5.84 15.07 -2.05
CA SER A 128 5.83 16.14 -3.04
C SER A 128 6.41 17.44 -2.47
N GLN A 129 6.07 17.79 -1.24
CA GLN A 129 6.64 18.95 -0.54
C GLN A 129 8.14 18.77 -0.28
N GLU A 130 8.56 17.60 0.16
CA GLU A 130 9.97 17.29 0.44
C GLU A 130 10.86 17.42 -0.82
N VAL A 131 10.36 17.01 -1.98
CA VAL A 131 11.14 17.06 -3.24
C VAL A 131 10.88 18.31 -4.08
N GLY A 132 9.93 19.17 -3.71
CA GLY A 132 9.59 20.39 -4.45
C GLY A 132 8.90 20.16 -5.79
N TYR A 133 8.34 18.98 -6.03
CA TYR A 133 7.61 18.60 -7.26
C TYR A 133 6.33 17.88 -6.91
N THR A 134 5.24 18.20 -7.59
CA THR A 134 3.98 17.45 -7.44
C THR A 134 4.16 16.03 -7.98
N LEU A 135 4.10 15.04 -7.09
CA LEU A 135 4.20 13.63 -7.44
C LEU A 135 2.83 13.11 -7.89
N PRO A 136 2.72 12.49 -9.08
CA PRO A 136 1.45 11.93 -9.55
C PRO A 136 1.13 10.63 -8.82
N SER A 137 -0.15 10.38 -8.58
CA SER A 137 -0.67 9.23 -7.82
C SER A 137 -0.75 7.91 -8.59
N GLY A 138 -0.18 7.84 -9.78
CA GLY A 138 -0.27 6.66 -10.65
C GLY A 138 0.95 6.46 -11.53
N ALA A 139 0.91 5.41 -12.36
CA ALA A 139 1.91 5.15 -13.40
C ALA A 139 1.46 5.74 -14.73
N GLY A 140 2.39 6.31 -15.51
CA GLY A 140 2.11 6.87 -16.82
C GLY A 140 3.03 8.02 -17.21
N ALA A 141 2.75 8.69 -18.32
CA ALA A 141 3.60 9.73 -18.89
C ALA A 141 3.91 10.89 -17.91
N LYS A 142 2.94 11.28 -17.07
CA LYS A 142 3.15 12.31 -16.03
C LYS A 142 4.17 11.85 -14.99
N SER A 143 4.08 10.61 -14.54
CA SER A 143 5.04 10.02 -13.58
C SER A 143 6.43 9.92 -14.19
N ASP A 144 6.53 9.58 -15.47
CA ASP A 144 7.78 9.53 -16.22
C ASP A 144 8.44 10.90 -16.35
N GLN A 145 7.66 11.95 -16.64
CA GLN A 145 8.15 13.30 -16.73
C GLN A 145 8.70 13.81 -15.38
N VAL A 146 7.95 13.56 -14.29
CA VAL A 146 8.39 13.95 -12.94
C VAL A 146 9.63 13.17 -12.53
N ALA A 147 9.69 11.86 -12.78
CA ALA A 147 10.87 11.04 -12.51
C ALA A 147 12.11 11.57 -13.26
N THR A 148 11.95 12.01 -14.51
CA THR A 148 13.06 12.62 -15.27
C THR A 148 13.54 13.93 -14.65
N LYS A 149 12.63 14.80 -14.24
CA LYS A 149 12.97 16.07 -13.56
C LYS A 149 13.68 15.82 -12.22
N LEU A 150 13.21 14.86 -11.43
CA LEU A 150 13.83 14.47 -10.16
C LEU A 150 15.25 13.93 -10.37
N LEU A 151 15.47 13.08 -11.38
CA LEU A 151 16.80 12.58 -11.73
C LEU A 151 17.75 13.71 -12.13
N GLN A 152 17.28 14.69 -12.90
CA GLN A 152 18.08 15.84 -13.31
C GLN A 152 18.43 16.75 -12.12
N ALA A 153 17.49 16.97 -11.18
CA ALA A 153 17.67 17.88 -10.07
C ALA A 153 18.43 17.27 -8.89
N TYR A 154 18.16 16.01 -8.54
CA TYR A 154 18.60 15.39 -7.28
C TYR A 154 19.31 14.05 -7.48
N ARG A 155 19.53 13.63 -8.71
CA ARG A 155 20.09 12.32 -9.06
C ARG A 155 19.28 11.16 -8.42
N ASP A 156 19.97 10.07 -8.11
CA ASP A 156 19.33 8.83 -7.65
C ASP A 156 18.65 8.91 -6.28
N GLN A 157 19.10 9.81 -5.41
CA GLN A 157 18.59 9.90 -4.03
C GLN A 157 17.12 10.26 -3.96
N ALA A 158 16.64 11.16 -4.81
CA ALA A 158 15.23 11.54 -4.83
C ALA A 158 14.33 10.41 -5.33
N LEU A 159 14.78 9.63 -6.31
CA LEU A 159 14.03 8.48 -6.80
C LEU A 159 13.93 7.37 -5.77
N GLN A 160 15.00 7.11 -5.01
CA GLN A 160 14.98 6.14 -3.91
C GLN A 160 13.98 6.52 -2.82
N ALA A 161 13.79 7.81 -2.58
CA ALA A 161 12.84 8.31 -1.59
C ALA A 161 11.38 8.33 -2.07
N THR A 162 11.14 8.42 -3.38
CA THR A 162 9.80 8.72 -3.92
C THR A 162 9.23 7.67 -4.85
N ALA A 163 10.02 6.70 -5.33
CA ALA A 163 9.58 5.70 -6.28
C ALA A 163 9.90 4.27 -5.85
N ASN A 164 9.01 3.34 -6.19
CA ASN A 164 9.22 1.90 -5.99
C ASN A 164 9.95 1.32 -7.21
N PHE A 165 11.22 0.92 -7.05
CA PHE A 165 12.06 0.44 -8.16
C PHE A 165 11.60 -0.85 -8.83
N HIS A 166 10.69 -1.59 -8.22
CA HIS A 166 10.11 -2.80 -8.83
C HIS A 166 8.98 -2.52 -9.82
N VAL A 167 8.53 -1.27 -9.91
CA VAL A 167 7.59 -0.87 -10.95
C VAL A 167 8.32 -0.84 -12.29
N PRO A 168 7.82 -1.49 -13.36
CA PRO A 168 8.52 -1.63 -14.65
C PRO A 168 8.99 -0.32 -15.28
N ILE A 169 8.26 0.76 -15.04
CA ILE A 169 8.58 2.11 -15.54
C ILE A 169 9.87 2.64 -14.90
N THR A 170 10.03 2.48 -13.60
CA THR A 170 11.23 2.92 -12.88
C THR A 170 12.47 2.14 -13.32
N LYS A 171 12.32 0.81 -13.56
CA LYS A 171 13.41 -0.03 -14.10
C LYS A 171 13.93 0.44 -15.46
N LYS A 172 13.04 0.80 -16.39
CA LYS A 172 13.43 1.25 -17.75
C LYS A 172 14.26 2.53 -17.73
N ARG A 173 14.11 3.39 -16.72
CA ARG A 173 14.85 4.66 -16.63
C ARG A 173 16.17 4.56 -15.87
N TYR A 174 16.30 3.57 -15.02
CA TYR A 174 17.54 3.31 -14.28
C TYR A 174 18.62 2.64 -15.12
N GLN A 175 18.25 2.05 -16.27
CA GLN A 175 19.17 1.35 -17.18
C GLN A 175 19.67 2.24 -18.35
N ARG A 176 19.35 3.53 -18.37
CA ARG A 176 19.85 4.53 -19.31
C ARG A 176 20.74 5.53 -18.59
#